data_965b0463ccaebf71560a7111f8306a1c
#
_entry.id   965b0463ccaebf71560a7111f8306a1c
#
_cell.length_a   1.000
_cell.length_b   1.000
_cell.length_c   1.000
_cell.angle_alpha   90.00
_cell.angle_beta   90.00
_cell.angle_gamma   90.00
#
_symmetry.space_group_name_H-M   'P 1'
#
loop_
_entity.id
_entity.type
_entity.pdbx_description
1 polymer ?
#
loop_
_entity_poly.entity_id
_entity_poly.type
_entity_poly.pdbx_seq_one_letter_code
_entity_poly.pdbx_strand_id
1 'polypeptide(L)'
;MILYGPPGSGKIYWAKKIADMIGYEFVHIFNDYLVGNFDNKKNKFSDFLSKKMNQPKTLLFIDSFDEILHSTSVNTIYPEMVDLFYSVLRHIQKNDTKELLIVGAVESLANLNDEIVAPGRFDLHIPIFPPTFDERKQLLLHHLTANLAQDSPLLSILKNQNALNKDFWTPYAAEMKLFSNTMMIDFTQSLKKRLYALYRKDETKNIVMTEKVLFSAFQEAKSKLTSDYLKHCAIFLTEAKQNVGQDFPHRLIELNADLEFYLSSKEIPITKIGFKQSDDTVEIKSVEENKET
;
A
#
# COMPACT_ATOMS: atom_id res chain seq x y z
N MET A 1 15.39 2.48 -7.27
CA MET A 1 14.06 1.90 -7.61
C MET A 1 13.00 2.54 -6.73
N ILE A 2 11.82 2.81 -7.29
CA ILE A 2 10.65 3.33 -6.56
C ILE A 2 9.50 2.32 -6.64
N LEU A 3 8.91 1.99 -5.49
CA LEU A 3 7.66 1.26 -5.38
C LEU A 3 6.53 2.28 -5.12
N TYR A 4 5.55 2.36 -6.00
CA TYR A 4 4.43 3.29 -5.84
C TYR A 4 3.08 2.58 -5.85
N GLY A 5 2.11 3.11 -5.12
CA GLY A 5 0.77 2.55 -5.04
C GLY A 5 0.01 2.97 -3.79
N PRO A 6 -1.29 2.65 -3.72
CA PRO A 6 -2.15 3.09 -2.63
C PRO A 6 -1.65 2.65 -1.24
N PRO A 7 -2.11 3.33 -0.17
CA PRO A 7 -1.81 2.91 1.19
C PRO A 7 -2.18 1.45 1.44
N GLY A 8 -1.33 0.72 2.15
CA GLY A 8 -1.58 -0.69 2.48
C GLY A 8 -1.47 -1.69 1.33
N SER A 9 -0.99 -1.28 0.15
CA SER A 9 -0.80 -2.18 -1.01
C SER A 9 0.29 -3.24 -0.82
N GLY A 10 1.15 -3.10 0.21
CA GLY A 10 2.19 -4.09 0.53
C GLY A 10 3.57 -3.75 -0.02
N LYS A 11 3.89 -2.47 -0.22
CA LYS A 11 5.20 -2.00 -0.73
C LYS A 11 6.38 -2.58 0.05
N ILE A 12 6.33 -2.55 1.39
CA ILE A 12 7.38 -3.15 2.23
C ILE A 12 7.50 -4.67 2.04
N TYR A 13 6.39 -5.37 1.86
CA TYR A 13 6.40 -6.82 1.61
C TYR A 13 7.14 -7.14 0.30
N TRP A 14 6.85 -6.38 -0.76
CA TRP A 14 7.53 -6.56 -2.04
C TRP A 14 9.01 -6.22 -1.97
N ALA A 15 9.39 -5.14 -1.26
CA ALA A 15 10.80 -4.81 -1.07
C ALA A 15 11.56 -5.94 -0.34
N LYS A 16 10.97 -6.55 0.71
CA LYS A 16 11.53 -7.73 1.38
C LYS A 16 11.68 -8.90 0.43
N LYS A 17 10.66 -9.18 -0.38
CA LYS A 17 10.71 -10.28 -1.36
C LYS A 17 11.77 -10.04 -2.43
N ILE A 18 11.94 -8.82 -2.89
CA ILE A 18 13.02 -8.48 -3.82
C ILE A 18 14.37 -8.75 -3.17
N ALA A 19 14.58 -8.30 -1.92
CA ALA A 19 15.84 -8.55 -1.19
C ALA A 19 16.11 -10.05 -1.04
N ASP A 20 15.10 -10.83 -0.63
CA ASP A 20 15.21 -12.30 -0.52
C ASP A 20 15.60 -12.95 -1.87
N MET A 21 14.98 -12.52 -2.97
CA MET A 21 15.22 -13.09 -4.31
C MET A 21 16.61 -12.82 -4.84
N ILE A 22 17.17 -11.63 -4.57
CA ILE A 22 18.51 -11.25 -5.01
C ILE A 22 19.61 -11.60 -4.00
N GLY A 23 19.23 -12.14 -2.83
CA GLY A 23 20.16 -12.53 -1.77
C GLY A 23 20.79 -11.34 -1.03
N TYR A 24 20.03 -10.24 -0.86
CA TYR A 24 20.46 -9.02 -0.19
C TYR A 24 19.91 -8.93 1.24
N GLU A 25 20.67 -8.36 2.16
CA GLU A 25 20.19 -7.98 3.48
C GLU A 25 19.13 -6.88 3.33
N PHE A 26 17.92 -7.11 3.86
CA PHE A 26 16.86 -6.10 3.88
C PHE A 26 17.04 -5.18 5.08
N VAL A 27 17.20 -3.90 4.84
CA VAL A 27 17.32 -2.86 5.87
C VAL A 27 16.22 -1.83 5.70
N HIS A 28 15.32 -1.74 6.68
CA HIS A 28 14.24 -0.75 6.69
C HIS A 28 14.69 0.51 7.42
N ILE A 29 14.63 1.64 6.74
CA ILE A 29 14.86 2.94 7.32
C ILE A 29 13.52 3.52 7.75
N PHE A 30 13.33 3.65 9.05
CA PHE A 30 12.12 4.26 9.61
C PHE A 30 12.24 5.78 9.64
N ASN A 31 11.12 6.49 9.51
CA ASN A 31 11.05 7.94 9.68
C ASN A 31 11.66 8.43 11.01
N ASP A 32 11.68 7.60 12.05
CA ASP A 32 12.30 7.93 13.35
C ASP A 32 13.79 8.28 13.23
N TYR A 33 14.50 7.73 12.26
CA TYR A 33 15.87 8.16 11.94
C TYR A 33 15.91 9.56 11.32
N LEU A 34 14.78 10.02 10.81
CA LEU A 34 14.61 11.26 10.08
C LEU A 34 13.86 12.34 10.90
N VAL A 35 13.22 11.96 12.06
CA VAL A 35 12.44 12.85 12.95
C VAL A 35 13.24 13.27 14.21
N GLY A 36 13.47 14.56 14.62
CA GLY A 36 14.15 15.12 15.81
C GLY A 36 15.05 16.31 15.48
N ASN A 37 15.90 16.74 16.39
CA ASN A 37 16.81 17.85 16.16
C ASN A 37 17.76 17.57 14.99
N PHE A 38 17.76 18.49 14.04
CA PHE A 38 18.31 18.37 12.70
C PHE A 38 19.80 17.93 12.65
N ASP A 39 20.68 18.58 13.43
CA ASP A 39 22.12 18.30 13.38
C ASP A 39 22.49 16.88 13.83
N ASN A 40 21.80 16.37 14.85
CA ASN A 40 22.05 15.02 15.33
C ASN A 40 21.58 13.92 14.38
N LYS A 41 20.59 14.21 13.52
CA LYS A 41 20.02 13.25 12.59
C LYS A 41 20.76 13.13 11.29
N LYS A 42 21.16 14.27 10.72
CA LYS A 42 22.01 14.32 9.52
C LYS A 42 23.25 13.47 9.76
N ASN A 43 23.90 13.67 10.90
CA ASN A 43 25.08 12.91 11.29
C ASN A 43 24.77 11.42 11.47
N LYS A 44 23.70 11.07 12.20
CA LYS A 44 23.31 9.67 12.42
C LYS A 44 22.91 8.96 11.10
N PHE A 45 22.17 9.65 10.23
CA PHE A 45 21.78 9.08 8.96
C PHE A 45 22.96 8.96 8.00
N SER A 46 23.85 9.97 7.95
CA SER A 46 25.09 9.93 7.19
C SER A 46 26.02 8.79 7.67
N ASP A 47 26.20 8.66 8.99
CA ASP A 47 26.98 7.57 9.58
C ASP A 47 26.38 6.20 9.30
N PHE A 48 25.04 6.09 9.39
CA PHE A 48 24.31 4.87 9.05
C PHE A 48 24.52 4.49 7.59
N LEU A 49 24.30 5.43 6.67
CA LEU A 49 24.51 5.21 5.22
C LEU A 49 25.96 4.83 4.93
N SER A 50 26.92 5.54 5.50
CA SER A 50 28.36 5.26 5.33
C SER A 50 28.73 3.85 5.79
N LYS A 51 28.17 3.40 6.92
CA LYS A 51 28.36 2.03 7.40
C LYS A 51 27.72 1.00 6.46
N LYS A 52 26.49 1.27 5.96
CA LYS A 52 25.78 0.34 5.08
C LYS A 52 26.34 0.32 3.66
N MET A 53 26.87 1.43 3.17
CA MET A 53 27.56 1.48 1.86
C MET A 53 28.82 0.61 1.82
N ASN A 54 29.42 0.33 2.97
CA ASN A 54 30.58 -0.56 3.10
C ASN A 54 30.19 -2.02 3.35
N GLN A 55 28.87 -2.34 3.47
CA GLN A 55 28.36 -3.70 3.63
C GLN A 55 27.92 -4.24 2.25
N PRO A 56 28.34 -5.46 1.90
CA PRO A 56 27.94 -6.06 0.63
C PRO A 56 26.46 -6.46 0.65
N LYS A 57 25.82 -6.40 -0.53
CA LYS A 57 24.49 -6.97 -0.80
C LYS A 57 23.40 -6.47 0.15
N THR A 58 23.25 -5.16 0.23
CA THR A 58 22.24 -4.52 1.05
C THR A 58 21.13 -3.88 0.20
N LEU A 59 19.86 -4.14 0.56
CA LEU A 59 18.70 -3.40 0.08
C LEU A 59 18.23 -2.44 1.17
N LEU A 60 18.36 -1.14 0.93
CA LEU A 60 17.84 -0.09 1.80
C LEU A 60 16.42 0.27 1.36
N PHE A 61 15.45 -0.01 2.21
CA PHE A 61 14.06 0.36 1.98
C PHE A 61 13.70 1.60 2.79
N ILE A 62 13.16 2.62 2.12
CA ILE A 62 12.76 3.90 2.71
C ILE A 62 11.27 4.06 2.47
N ASP A 63 10.49 3.97 3.54
CA ASP A 63 9.05 4.22 3.49
C ASP A 63 8.75 5.72 3.50
N SER A 64 7.60 6.12 2.96
CA SER A 64 7.20 7.54 2.82
C SER A 64 8.33 8.40 2.24
N PHE A 65 8.93 7.90 1.16
CA PHE A 65 10.12 8.52 0.55
C PHE A 65 9.85 9.95 0.06
N ASP A 66 8.62 10.22 -0.34
CA ASP A 66 8.13 11.54 -0.71
C ASP A 66 8.16 12.55 0.45
N GLU A 67 7.88 12.13 1.69
CA GLU A 67 7.96 13.01 2.86
C GLU A 67 9.39 13.55 3.10
N ILE A 68 10.40 12.76 2.72
CA ILE A 68 11.81 13.14 2.85
C ILE A 68 12.23 14.09 1.73
N LEU A 69 11.64 13.93 0.55
CA LEU A 69 12.06 14.58 -0.69
C LEU A 69 11.05 15.61 -1.20
N HIS A 70 10.00 15.89 -0.41
CA HIS A 70 8.94 16.82 -0.81
C HIS A 70 9.48 18.26 -0.85
N SER A 71 9.59 18.78 -2.05
CA SER A 71 9.96 20.16 -2.35
C SER A 71 8.70 21.01 -2.56
N THR A 72 7.95 21.28 -1.51
CA THR A 72 6.98 22.39 -1.59
C THR A 72 7.70 23.69 -1.23
N SER A 73 7.58 24.66 -2.09
CA SER A 73 8.26 25.95 -2.12
C SER A 73 8.10 26.86 -0.88
N VAL A 74 7.46 26.41 0.18
CA VAL A 74 7.20 27.20 1.39
C VAL A 74 7.73 26.55 2.67
N ASN A 75 7.91 25.23 2.71
CA ASN A 75 8.47 24.52 3.84
C ASN A 75 9.31 23.34 3.38
N THR A 76 10.48 23.61 2.84
CA THR A 76 11.49 22.55 2.61
C THR A 76 11.95 22.06 3.98
N ILE A 77 11.29 21.03 4.49
CA ILE A 77 11.55 20.56 5.84
C ILE A 77 12.99 20.08 5.97
N TYR A 78 13.61 19.59 4.88
CA TYR A 78 14.99 19.06 4.93
C TYR A 78 15.75 19.19 3.58
N PRO A 79 16.11 20.38 3.10
CA PRO A 79 16.91 20.54 1.86
C PRO A 79 18.24 19.78 1.95
N GLU A 80 18.84 19.73 3.15
CA GLU A 80 20.09 19.02 3.38
C GLU A 80 19.97 17.50 3.33
N MET A 81 18.78 16.93 3.56
CA MET A 81 18.53 15.50 3.37
C MET A 81 18.47 15.14 1.89
N VAL A 82 17.88 16.01 1.07
CA VAL A 82 17.88 15.86 -0.39
C VAL A 82 19.32 15.87 -0.93
N ASP A 83 20.13 16.83 -0.47
CA ASP A 83 21.55 16.90 -0.84
C ASP A 83 22.35 15.69 -0.40
N LEU A 84 22.05 15.18 0.79
CA LEU A 84 22.66 13.95 1.30
C LEU A 84 22.31 12.75 0.41
N PHE A 85 21.03 12.58 0.06
CA PHE A 85 20.60 11.54 -0.87
C PHE A 85 21.29 11.66 -2.24
N TYR A 86 21.38 12.85 -2.79
CA TYR A 86 22.10 13.08 -4.05
C TYR A 86 23.59 12.76 -3.94
N SER A 87 24.21 13.05 -2.81
CA SER A 87 25.60 12.70 -2.58
C SER A 87 25.82 11.18 -2.55
N VAL A 88 24.89 10.46 -1.90
CA VAL A 88 24.89 8.98 -1.83
C VAL A 88 24.67 8.36 -3.21
N LEU A 89 23.67 8.83 -3.95
CA LEU A 89 23.42 8.35 -5.32
C LEU A 89 24.62 8.55 -6.22
N ARG A 90 25.25 9.73 -6.16
CA ARG A 90 26.49 10.04 -6.91
C ARG A 90 27.66 9.14 -6.49
N HIS A 91 27.76 8.81 -5.21
CA HIS A 91 28.82 7.90 -4.71
C HIS A 91 28.61 6.48 -5.24
N ILE A 92 27.36 5.97 -5.21
CA ILE A 92 27.03 4.65 -5.75
C ILE A 92 27.34 4.58 -7.25
N GLN A 93 26.98 5.61 -8.02
CA GLN A 93 27.25 5.67 -9.45
C GLN A 93 28.74 5.70 -9.78
N LYS A 94 29.55 6.44 -8.99
CA LYS A 94 30.99 6.58 -9.24
C LYS A 94 31.79 5.34 -8.89
N ASN A 95 31.38 4.62 -7.83
CA ASN A 95 32.18 3.51 -7.29
C ASN A 95 31.75 2.15 -7.84
N ASP A 96 30.79 2.10 -8.78
CA ASP A 96 30.23 0.86 -9.35
C ASP A 96 29.88 -0.17 -8.25
N THR A 97 29.37 0.34 -7.11
CA THR A 97 28.98 -0.50 -5.97
C THR A 97 27.69 -1.22 -6.29
N LYS A 98 27.81 -2.35 -7.01
CA LYS A 98 26.69 -3.20 -7.44
C LYS A 98 25.97 -3.90 -6.28
N GLU A 99 26.37 -3.60 -5.06
CA GLU A 99 25.94 -4.33 -3.87
C GLU A 99 24.96 -3.54 -2.98
N LEU A 100 24.64 -2.29 -3.35
CA LEU A 100 23.66 -1.48 -2.65
C LEU A 100 22.49 -1.13 -3.57
N LEU A 101 21.28 -1.55 -3.18
CA LEU A 101 20.04 -1.19 -3.84
C LEU A 101 19.20 -0.29 -2.93
N ILE A 102 18.89 0.90 -3.39
CA ILE A 102 17.98 1.82 -2.68
C ILE A 102 16.58 1.68 -3.27
N VAL A 103 15.59 1.46 -2.39
CA VAL A 103 14.18 1.31 -2.73
C VAL A 103 13.37 2.32 -1.95
N GLY A 104 12.85 3.33 -2.63
CA GLY A 104 11.88 4.27 -2.07
C GLY A 104 10.46 3.76 -2.23
N ALA A 105 9.61 3.97 -1.23
CA ALA A 105 8.17 3.70 -1.33
C ALA A 105 7.39 5.00 -1.22
N VAL A 106 6.46 5.22 -2.17
CA VAL A 106 5.61 6.40 -2.23
C VAL A 106 4.16 6.00 -2.52
N GLU A 107 3.22 6.87 -2.21
CA GLU A 107 1.82 6.65 -2.58
C GLU A 107 1.55 7.06 -4.03
N SER A 108 2.19 8.13 -4.48
CA SER A 108 2.08 8.71 -5.82
C SER A 108 3.44 9.18 -6.32
N LEU A 109 3.73 8.97 -7.59
CA LEU A 109 4.93 9.48 -8.23
C LEU A 109 4.89 11.01 -8.37
N ALA A 110 3.71 11.60 -8.49
CA ALA A 110 3.51 13.05 -8.56
C ALA A 110 3.98 13.79 -7.30
N ASN A 111 4.15 13.09 -6.17
CA ASN A 111 4.70 13.65 -4.94
C ASN A 111 6.22 13.82 -5.00
N LEU A 112 6.89 13.19 -5.95
CA LEU A 112 8.35 13.27 -6.09
C LEU A 112 8.75 14.47 -6.95
N ASN A 113 9.91 15.04 -6.62
CA ASN A 113 10.52 16.05 -7.46
C ASN A 113 11.01 15.42 -8.78
N ASP A 114 10.84 16.12 -9.91
CA ASP A 114 11.31 15.71 -11.24
C ASP A 114 12.78 15.32 -11.25
N GLU A 115 13.58 15.96 -10.41
CA GLU A 115 14.99 15.62 -10.28
C GLU A 115 15.23 14.20 -9.74
N ILE A 116 14.36 13.67 -8.89
CA ILE A 116 14.48 12.32 -8.29
C ILE A 116 14.19 11.24 -9.31
N VAL A 117 13.19 11.49 -10.16
CA VAL A 117 12.76 10.56 -11.22
C VAL A 117 13.55 10.77 -12.54
N ALA A 118 14.48 11.75 -12.56
CA ALA A 118 15.32 11.99 -13.72
C ALA A 118 16.19 10.77 -14.07
N PRO A 119 16.48 10.53 -15.37
CA PRO A 119 17.31 9.43 -15.83
C PRO A 119 18.66 9.35 -15.09
N GLY A 120 19.08 8.13 -14.75
CA GLY A 120 20.32 7.88 -14.01
C GLY A 120 20.19 8.03 -12.48
N ARG A 121 18.98 8.16 -11.94
CA ARG A 121 18.71 8.22 -10.48
C ARG A 121 17.83 7.07 -10.06
N PHE A 122 16.52 7.28 -9.99
CA PHE A 122 15.55 6.22 -9.71
C PHE A 122 14.81 5.83 -11.00
N ASP A 123 15.49 5.11 -11.88
CA ASP A 123 14.99 4.81 -13.23
C ASP A 123 13.88 3.73 -13.25
N LEU A 124 13.81 2.91 -12.20
CA LEU A 124 12.84 1.81 -12.14
C LEU A 124 11.68 2.16 -11.21
N HIS A 125 10.49 2.31 -11.79
CA HIS A 125 9.24 2.58 -11.08
C HIS A 125 8.33 1.36 -11.18
N ILE A 126 8.00 0.74 -10.04
CA ILE A 126 7.19 -0.49 -9.98
C ILE A 126 5.85 -0.17 -9.30
N PRO A 127 4.72 -0.32 -10.01
CA PRO A 127 3.41 -0.16 -9.44
C PRO A 127 3.06 -1.34 -8.53
N ILE A 128 2.57 -1.04 -7.33
CA ILE A 128 2.06 -2.05 -6.39
C ILE A 128 0.55 -1.91 -6.31
N PHE A 129 -0.13 -2.76 -7.07
CA PHE A 129 -1.59 -2.77 -7.19
C PHE A 129 -2.27 -3.29 -5.92
N PRO A 130 -3.50 -2.83 -5.62
CA PRO A 130 -4.41 -3.57 -4.78
C PRO A 130 -4.65 -4.98 -5.33
N PRO A 131 -4.97 -5.97 -4.47
CA PRO A 131 -5.15 -7.34 -4.93
C PRO A 131 -6.37 -7.48 -5.86
N THR A 132 -6.18 -8.26 -6.93
CA THR A 132 -7.25 -8.67 -7.84
C THR A 132 -8.24 -9.61 -7.15
N PHE A 133 -9.39 -9.86 -7.79
CA PHE A 133 -10.40 -10.78 -7.27
C PHE A 133 -9.83 -12.17 -6.91
N ASP A 134 -9.00 -12.73 -7.77
CA ASP A 134 -8.41 -14.05 -7.50
C ASP A 134 -7.31 -13.99 -6.43
N GLU A 135 -6.55 -12.92 -6.38
CA GLU A 135 -5.58 -12.69 -5.31
C GLU A 135 -6.28 -12.49 -3.96
N ARG A 136 -7.42 -11.80 -3.90
CA ARG A 136 -8.22 -11.66 -2.67
C ARG A 136 -8.59 -13.00 -2.08
N LYS A 137 -9.06 -13.97 -2.88
CA LYS A 137 -9.35 -15.34 -2.42
C LYS A 137 -8.12 -16.04 -1.84
N GLN A 138 -6.99 -15.90 -2.52
CA GLN A 138 -5.73 -16.51 -2.06
C GLN A 138 -5.22 -15.87 -0.77
N LEU A 139 -5.28 -14.54 -0.68
CA LEU A 139 -4.86 -13.80 0.51
C LEU A 139 -5.72 -14.10 1.73
N LEU A 140 -7.05 -14.22 1.55
CA LEU A 140 -7.96 -14.64 2.62
C LEU A 140 -7.52 -15.98 3.20
N LEU A 141 -7.34 -16.97 2.35
CA LEU A 141 -6.92 -18.30 2.80
C LEU A 141 -5.53 -18.27 3.44
N HIS A 142 -4.58 -17.60 2.80
CA HIS A 142 -3.23 -17.46 3.34
C HIS A 142 -3.20 -16.82 4.72
N HIS A 143 -3.84 -15.66 4.89
CA HIS A 143 -3.84 -14.96 6.17
C HIS A 143 -4.65 -15.67 7.25
N LEU A 144 -5.70 -16.42 6.89
CA LEU A 144 -6.44 -17.23 7.84
C LEU A 144 -5.66 -18.41 8.35
N THR A 145 -4.86 -19.04 7.49
CA THR A 145 -4.11 -20.24 7.85
C THR A 145 -2.70 -19.97 8.34
N ALA A 146 -2.16 -18.78 8.03
CA ALA A 146 -0.81 -18.40 8.42
C ALA A 146 -0.59 -18.51 9.94
N ASN A 147 0.51 -19.16 10.31
CA ASN A 147 0.95 -19.38 11.71
C ASN A 147 -0.05 -20.15 12.60
N LEU A 148 -0.95 -20.95 12.01
CA LEU A 148 -1.78 -21.85 12.78
C LEU A 148 -1.04 -23.17 13.03
N ALA A 149 -1.05 -23.61 14.30
CA ALA A 149 -0.62 -24.96 14.65
C ALA A 149 -1.60 -25.99 14.08
N GLN A 150 -1.15 -27.22 13.83
CA GLN A 150 -1.99 -28.28 13.27
C GLN A 150 -3.17 -28.67 14.16
N ASP A 151 -3.03 -28.50 15.47
CA ASP A 151 -4.03 -28.74 16.50
C ASP A 151 -4.85 -27.50 16.87
N SER A 152 -4.68 -26.40 16.11
CA SER A 152 -5.39 -25.16 16.36
C SER A 152 -6.91 -25.34 16.23
N PRO A 153 -7.69 -24.92 17.26
CA PRO A 153 -9.15 -24.94 17.20
C PRO A 153 -9.71 -24.21 15.97
N LEU A 154 -9.03 -23.12 15.57
CA LEU A 154 -9.42 -22.35 14.41
C LEU A 154 -9.30 -23.16 13.12
N LEU A 155 -8.23 -23.96 12.99
CA LEU A 155 -8.04 -24.82 11.82
C LEU A 155 -9.16 -25.86 11.73
N SER A 156 -9.61 -26.41 12.86
CA SER A 156 -10.75 -27.34 12.94
C SER A 156 -12.06 -26.67 12.52
N ILE A 157 -12.31 -25.43 12.98
CA ILE A 157 -13.49 -24.65 12.59
C ILE A 157 -13.50 -24.41 11.08
N LEU A 158 -12.36 -24.01 10.50
CA LEU A 158 -12.25 -23.76 9.06
C LEU A 158 -12.44 -25.03 8.23
N LYS A 159 -11.89 -26.16 8.68
CA LYS A 159 -12.08 -27.47 8.04
C LYS A 159 -13.53 -27.93 8.04
N ASN A 160 -14.20 -27.86 9.17
CA ASN A 160 -15.59 -28.31 9.34
C ASN A 160 -16.57 -27.57 8.44
N GLN A 161 -16.23 -26.35 8.02
CA GLN A 161 -17.07 -25.51 7.17
C GLN A 161 -16.56 -25.39 5.74
N ASN A 162 -15.62 -26.24 5.35
CA ASN A 162 -14.99 -26.20 4.02
C ASN A 162 -14.31 -24.85 3.68
N ALA A 163 -14.00 -24.03 4.69
CA ALA A 163 -13.43 -22.70 4.54
C ALA A 163 -11.93 -22.71 4.17
N LEU A 164 -11.32 -23.89 4.08
CA LEU A 164 -9.98 -24.07 3.48
C LEU A 164 -10.03 -24.17 1.96
N ASN A 165 -11.23 -24.31 1.36
CA ASN A 165 -11.39 -24.23 -0.08
C ASN A 165 -11.47 -22.74 -0.51
N LYS A 166 -10.73 -22.37 -1.57
CA LYS A 166 -10.75 -21.01 -2.14
C LYS A 166 -12.15 -20.58 -2.59
N ASP A 167 -12.95 -21.51 -3.08
CA ASP A 167 -14.28 -21.23 -3.62
C ASP A 167 -15.28 -20.79 -2.53
N PHE A 168 -15.05 -21.22 -1.28
CA PHE A 168 -15.82 -20.73 -0.14
C PHE A 168 -15.74 -19.19 -0.02
N TRP A 169 -14.58 -18.61 -0.35
CA TRP A 169 -14.32 -17.18 -0.22
C TRP A 169 -14.76 -16.34 -1.42
N THR A 170 -15.26 -16.98 -2.47
CA THR A 170 -15.69 -16.30 -3.70
C THR A 170 -16.69 -15.15 -3.45
N PRO A 171 -17.82 -15.33 -2.73
CA PRO A 171 -18.77 -14.24 -2.50
C PRO A 171 -18.15 -13.12 -1.67
N TYR A 172 -17.34 -13.43 -0.68
CA TYR A 172 -16.68 -12.42 0.17
C TYR A 172 -15.62 -11.63 -0.59
N ALA A 173 -14.80 -12.29 -1.39
CA ALA A 173 -13.80 -11.64 -2.24
C ALA A 173 -14.44 -10.71 -3.29
N ALA A 174 -15.64 -11.04 -3.77
CA ALA A 174 -16.39 -10.20 -4.68
C ALA A 174 -16.85 -8.88 -4.03
N GLU A 175 -17.21 -8.91 -2.74
CA GLU A 175 -17.58 -7.73 -1.96
C GLU A 175 -16.37 -6.90 -1.49
N MET A 176 -15.17 -7.46 -1.50
CA MET A 176 -13.93 -6.82 -1.05
C MET A 176 -13.22 -6.03 -2.17
N LYS A 177 -13.99 -5.39 -3.05
CA LYS A 177 -13.44 -4.53 -4.09
C LYS A 177 -12.56 -3.44 -3.49
N LEU A 178 -11.42 -3.17 -4.11
CA LEU A 178 -10.42 -2.19 -3.66
C LEU A 178 -9.82 -2.44 -2.26
N PHE A 179 -10.11 -3.55 -1.60
CA PHE A 179 -9.45 -3.81 -0.33
C PHE A 179 -7.93 -3.90 -0.54
N SER A 180 -7.20 -3.12 0.23
CA SER A 180 -5.74 -3.23 0.28
C SER A 180 -5.30 -4.52 0.99
N ASN A 181 -4.04 -4.90 0.84
CA ASN A 181 -3.49 -6.05 1.59
C ASN A 181 -3.66 -5.87 3.11
N THR A 182 -3.51 -4.64 3.62
CA THR A 182 -3.74 -4.35 5.05
C THR A 182 -5.20 -4.58 5.45
N MET A 183 -6.18 -4.15 4.64
CA MET A 183 -7.60 -4.40 4.92
C MET A 183 -7.93 -5.90 4.90
N MET A 184 -7.29 -6.67 4.02
CA MET A 184 -7.42 -8.14 3.98
C MET A 184 -6.87 -8.79 5.27
N ILE A 185 -5.72 -8.32 5.75
CA ILE A 185 -5.13 -8.75 7.03
C ILE A 185 -6.07 -8.40 8.20
N ASP A 186 -6.59 -7.18 8.24
CA ASP A 186 -7.50 -6.72 9.30
C ASP A 186 -8.77 -7.56 9.36
N PHE A 187 -9.38 -7.83 8.19
CA PHE A 187 -10.53 -8.72 8.12
C PHE A 187 -10.23 -10.10 8.71
N THR A 188 -9.13 -10.71 8.27
CA THR A 188 -8.77 -12.07 8.72
C THR A 188 -8.39 -12.11 10.20
N GLN A 189 -7.73 -11.08 10.71
CA GLN A 189 -7.40 -10.97 12.14
C GLN A 189 -8.65 -10.73 12.99
N SER A 190 -9.57 -9.87 12.55
CA SER A 190 -10.84 -9.64 13.23
C SER A 190 -11.66 -10.92 13.27
N LEU A 191 -11.75 -11.65 12.16
CA LEU A 191 -12.44 -12.93 12.08
C LEU A 191 -11.83 -13.97 13.03
N LYS A 192 -10.50 -14.14 13.03
CA LYS A 192 -9.78 -15.02 13.96
C LYS A 192 -10.11 -14.69 15.42
N LYS A 193 -10.04 -13.40 15.78
CA LYS A 193 -10.33 -12.90 17.13
C LYS A 193 -11.74 -13.26 17.59
N ARG A 194 -12.73 -13.08 16.71
CA ARG A 194 -14.15 -13.38 16.98
C ARG A 194 -14.37 -14.87 17.13
N LEU A 195 -13.80 -15.68 16.26
CA LEU A 195 -13.91 -17.14 16.33
C LEU A 195 -13.25 -17.71 17.59
N TYR A 196 -12.07 -17.21 17.98
CA TYR A 196 -11.46 -17.58 19.25
C TYR A 196 -12.27 -17.14 20.48
N ALA A 197 -12.88 -15.97 20.43
CA ALA A 197 -13.74 -15.49 21.51
C ALA A 197 -14.99 -16.39 21.69
N LEU A 198 -15.59 -16.84 20.60
CA LEU A 198 -16.68 -17.79 20.62
C LEU A 198 -16.21 -19.14 21.15
N TYR A 199 -15.10 -19.67 20.67
CA TYR A 199 -14.54 -20.95 21.11
C TYR A 199 -14.29 -21.01 22.63
N ARG A 200 -13.86 -19.90 23.23
CA ARG A 200 -13.63 -19.81 24.68
C ARG A 200 -14.91 -19.80 25.49
N LYS A 201 -16.03 -19.33 24.93
CA LYS A 201 -17.32 -19.20 25.60
C LYS A 201 -18.19 -20.45 25.46
N ASP A 202 -17.99 -21.24 24.43
CA ASP A 202 -18.80 -22.43 24.14
C ASP A 202 -18.18 -23.66 24.79
N GLU A 203 -18.87 -24.23 25.75
CA GLU A 203 -18.47 -25.47 26.46
C GLU A 203 -18.41 -26.66 25.50
N THR A 204 -19.26 -26.70 24.48
CA THR A 204 -19.31 -27.78 23.48
C THR A 204 -18.19 -27.69 22.46
N LYS A 205 -17.52 -26.52 22.35
CA LYS A 205 -16.47 -26.21 21.38
C LYS A 205 -16.88 -26.47 19.93
N ASN A 206 -18.18 -26.50 19.66
CA ASN A 206 -18.74 -26.70 18.33
C ASN A 206 -19.08 -25.34 17.66
N ILE A 207 -18.05 -24.57 17.32
CA ILE A 207 -18.21 -23.24 16.79
C ILE A 207 -18.48 -23.26 15.29
N VAL A 208 -19.51 -22.52 14.89
CA VAL A 208 -19.85 -22.26 13.51
C VAL A 208 -19.52 -20.80 13.15
N MET A 209 -18.84 -20.62 12.06
CA MET A 209 -18.57 -19.30 11.48
C MET A 209 -19.83 -18.78 10.80
N THR A 210 -20.66 -18.09 11.58
CA THR A 210 -21.94 -17.56 11.09
C THR A 210 -21.75 -16.33 10.20
N GLU A 211 -22.74 -16.05 9.33
CA GLU A 211 -22.76 -14.83 8.52
C GLU A 211 -22.62 -13.56 9.38
N LYS A 212 -23.20 -13.53 10.57
CA LYS A 212 -23.08 -12.40 11.49
C LYS A 212 -21.63 -12.14 11.91
N VAL A 213 -20.85 -13.19 12.15
CA VAL A 213 -19.43 -13.09 12.52
C VAL A 213 -18.61 -12.60 11.33
N LEU A 214 -18.85 -13.15 10.15
CA LEU A 214 -18.22 -12.75 8.90
C LEU A 214 -18.55 -11.28 8.56
N PHE A 215 -19.81 -10.92 8.61
CA PHE A 215 -20.28 -9.56 8.33
C PHE A 215 -19.67 -8.54 9.29
N SER A 216 -19.61 -8.84 10.59
CA SER A 216 -19.01 -7.94 11.57
C SER A 216 -17.51 -7.72 11.31
N ALA A 217 -16.77 -8.76 10.94
CA ALA A 217 -15.35 -8.64 10.57
C ALA A 217 -15.17 -7.86 9.25
N PHE A 218 -16.07 -8.07 8.29
CA PHE A 218 -16.10 -7.36 7.02
C PHE A 218 -16.34 -5.86 7.20
N GLN A 219 -17.32 -5.47 8.01
CA GLN A 219 -17.64 -4.06 8.27
C GLN A 219 -16.46 -3.33 8.95
N GLU A 220 -15.79 -4.01 9.88
CA GLU A 220 -14.58 -3.46 10.53
C GLU A 220 -13.46 -3.18 9.52
N ALA A 221 -13.21 -4.09 8.59
CA ALA A 221 -12.23 -3.88 7.54
C ALA A 221 -12.69 -2.84 6.49
N LYS A 222 -13.98 -2.88 6.09
CA LYS A 222 -14.58 -1.94 5.12
C LYS A 222 -14.56 -0.50 5.63
N SER A 223 -14.58 -0.26 6.93
CA SER A 223 -14.52 1.09 7.51
C SER A 223 -13.23 1.86 7.13
N LYS A 224 -12.18 1.14 6.71
CA LYS A 224 -10.92 1.73 6.23
C LYS A 224 -10.96 2.13 4.76
N LEU A 225 -12.01 1.76 4.03
CA LEU A 225 -12.26 2.16 2.65
C LEU A 225 -12.85 3.58 2.63
N THR A 226 -12.03 4.55 2.98
CA THR A 226 -12.41 5.95 3.10
C THR A 226 -12.40 6.65 1.74
N SER A 227 -13.03 7.83 1.66
CA SER A 227 -12.98 8.68 0.46
C SER A 227 -11.54 9.05 0.07
N ASP A 228 -10.67 9.25 1.05
CA ASP A 228 -9.26 9.57 0.79
C ASP A 228 -8.50 8.38 0.22
N TYR A 229 -8.75 7.17 0.74
CA TYR A 229 -8.18 5.96 0.15
C TYR A 229 -8.62 5.78 -1.31
N LEU A 230 -9.91 6.03 -1.62
CA LEU A 230 -10.41 5.96 -3.00
C LEU A 230 -9.76 7.00 -3.92
N LYS A 231 -9.48 8.22 -3.41
CA LYS A 231 -8.70 9.22 -4.15
C LYS A 231 -7.30 8.72 -4.47
N HIS A 232 -6.60 8.12 -3.51
CA HIS A 232 -5.27 7.52 -3.72
C HIS A 232 -5.32 6.41 -4.78
N CYS A 233 -6.36 5.56 -4.77
CA CYS A 233 -6.54 4.55 -5.80
C CYS A 233 -6.78 5.17 -7.19
N ALA A 234 -7.54 6.27 -7.28
CA ALA A 234 -7.82 6.97 -8.55
C ALA A 234 -6.57 7.65 -9.11
N ILE A 235 -5.78 8.31 -8.27
CA ILE A 235 -4.49 8.91 -8.65
C ILE A 235 -3.55 7.80 -9.14
N PHE A 236 -3.42 6.72 -8.37
CA PHE A 236 -2.59 5.57 -8.73
C PHE A 236 -3.01 4.95 -10.07
N LEU A 237 -4.32 4.79 -10.32
CA LEU A 237 -4.81 4.27 -11.60
C LEU A 237 -4.37 5.13 -12.78
N THR A 238 -4.41 6.46 -12.63
CA THR A 238 -3.99 7.41 -13.66
C THR A 238 -2.50 7.28 -13.93
N GLU A 239 -1.68 7.28 -12.89
CA GLU A 239 -0.22 7.13 -12.99
C GLU A 239 0.18 5.77 -13.59
N ALA A 240 -0.46 4.69 -13.13
CA ALA A 240 -0.17 3.36 -13.63
C ALA A 240 -0.55 3.20 -15.12
N LYS A 241 -1.67 3.80 -15.56
CA LYS A 241 -2.03 3.83 -16.99
C LYS A 241 -0.96 4.52 -17.84
N GLN A 242 -0.36 5.60 -17.33
CA GLN A 242 0.66 6.36 -18.05
C GLN A 242 2.01 5.63 -18.09
N ASN A 243 2.41 5.02 -16.98
CA ASN A 243 3.76 4.46 -16.83
C ASN A 243 3.87 3.00 -17.29
N VAL A 244 2.83 2.18 -17.05
CA VAL A 244 2.90 0.72 -17.28
C VAL A 244 1.63 0.17 -17.92
N GLY A 245 0.87 0.99 -18.64
CA GLY A 245 -0.43 0.61 -19.19
C GLY A 245 -0.41 -0.62 -20.11
N GLN A 246 0.72 -0.86 -20.80
CA GLN A 246 0.89 -2.01 -21.68
C GLN A 246 1.29 -3.29 -20.93
N ASP A 247 1.94 -3.17 -19.78
CA ASP A 247 2.50 -4.31 -19.04
C ASP A 247 1.44 -5.00 -18.16
N PHE A 248 0.46 -4.25 -17.65
CA PHE A 248 -0.54 -4.76 -16.68
C PHE A 248 -2.00 -4.46 -17.08
N PRO A 249 -2.44 -4.74 -18.31
CA PRO A 249 -3.76 -4.33 -18.80
C PRO A 249 -4.90 -4.92 -17.97
N HIS A 250 -4.84 -6.18 -17.58
CA HIS A 250 -5.89 -6.83 -16.78
C HIS A 250 -6.05 -6.19 -15.40
N ARG A 251 -4.95 -5.85 -14.74
CA ARG A 251 -4.99 -5.19 -13.42
C ARG A 251 -5.58 -3.79 -13.51
N LEU A 252 -5.28 -3.05 -14.55
CA LEU A 252 -5.80 -1.71 -14.79
C LEU A 252 -7.30 -1.73 -15.07
N ILE A 253 -7.77 -2.72 -15.87
CA ILE A 253 -9.19 -2.90 -16.17
C ILE A 253 -9.96 -3.23 -14.87
N GLU A 254 -9.48 -4.19 -14.08
CA GLU A 254 -10.13 -4.60 -12.84
C GLU A 254 -10.14 -3.45 -11.81
N LEU A 255 -9.02 -2.75 -11.63
CA LEU A 255 -8.92 -1.61 -10.73
C LEU A 255 -9.88 -0.47 -11.14
N ASN A 256 -9.99 -0.19 -12.45
CA ASN A 256 -10.92 0.80 -12.96
C ASN A 256 -12.38 0.40 -12.68
N ALA A 257 -12.74 -0.86 -12.95
CA ALA A 257 -14.10 -1.36 -12.70
C ALA A 257 -14.47 -1.34 -11.20
N ASP A 258 -13.53 -1.72 -10.33
CA ASP A 258 -13.71 -1.67 -8.88
C ASP A 258 -13.85 -0.21 -8.37
N LEU A 259 -13.12 0.75 -8.94
CA LEU A 259 -13.28 2.18 -8.65
C LEU A 259 -14.63 2.72 -9.10
N GLU A 260 -15.05 2.43 -10.34
CA GLU A 260 -16.34 2.85 -10.89
C GLU A 260 -17.51 2.33 -10.06
N PHE A 261 -17.40 1.12 -9.50
CA PHE A 261 -18.40 0.57 -8.59
C PHE A 261 -18.64 1.49 -7.39
N TYR A 262 -17.58 1.97 -6.73
CA TYR A 262 -17.71 2.87 -5.58
C TYR A 262 -18.07 4.31 -5.98
N LEU A 263 -17.64 4.77 -7.14
CA LEU A 263 -17.99 6.11 -7.66
C LEU A 263 -19.47 6.22 -8.05
N SER A 264 -20.06 5.12 -8.56
CA SER A 264 -21.46 5.04 -8.96
C SER A 264 -22.41 4.72 -7.80
N SER A 265 -21.93 4.02 -6.76
CA SER A 265 -22.71 3.73 -5.58
C SER A 265 -22.78 4.97 -4.68
N LYS A 266 -23.99 5.45 -4.38
CA LYS A 266 -24.24 6.58 -3.46
C LYS A 266 -23.82 6.29 -2.00
N GLU A 267 -23.19 5.18 -1.73
CA GLU A 267 -22.83 4.74 -0.38
C GLU A 267 -21.64 5.49 0.25
N ILE A 268 -20.82 6.18 -0.57
CA ILE A 268 -19.75 7.04 -0.07
C ILE A 268 -19.93 8.42 -0.73
N PRO A 269 -20.13 9.50 0.03
CA PRO A 269 -20.20 10.85 -0.52
C PRO A 269 -18.81 11.24 -1.01
N ILE A 270 -18.51 10.92 -2.26
CA ILE A 270 -17.30 11.35 -2.93
C ILE A 270 -17.61 12.70 -3.53
N THR A 271 -17.04 13.76 -2.98
CA THR A 271 -16.91 15.02 -3.70
C THR A 271 -16.26 14.71 -5.05
N LYS A 272 -16.95 15.05 -6.14
CA LYS A 272 -16.55 14.76 -7.51
C LYS A 272 -15.05 15.00 -7.70
N ILE A 273 -14.28 13.92 -7.82
CA ILE A 273 -12.89 13.99 -8.25
C ILE A 273 -12.99 14.30 -9.73
N GLY A 274 -12.57 15.50 -10.13
CA GLY A 274 -12.64 15.94 -11.51
C GLY A 274 -11.69 15.09 -12.37
N PHE A 275 -12.24 14.04 -13.00
CA PHE A 275 -11.62 13.48 -14.18
C PHE A 275 -11.88 14.48 -15.31
N LYS A 276 -10.88 15.28 -15.67
CA LYS A 276 -10.88 15.96 -16.95
C LYS A 276 -10.71 14.88 -18.02
N GLN A 277 -11.81 14.43 -18.60
CA GLN A 277 -11.74 13.97 -19.96
C GLN A 277 -11.33 15.17 -20.80
N SER A 278 -10.33 15.01 -21.63
CA SER A 278 -9.98 15.95 -22.69
C SER A 278 -11.25 16.16 -23.54
N ASP A 279 -11.64 17.44 -23.67
CA ASP A 279 -12.79 17.92 -24.43
C ASP A 279 -14.15 17.76 -23.73
N ASP A 280 -14.41 18.70 -22.77
CA ASP A 280 -15.65 19.45 -22.75
C ASP A 280 -15.57 20.52 -21.66
N THR A 281 -15.56 21.77 -22.07
CA THR A 281 -15.69 22.96 -21.26
C THR A 281 -17.10 22.99 -20.66
N VAL A 282 -17.25 22.63 -19.40
CA VAL A 282 -18.46 22.92 -18.62
C VAL A 282 -18.20 24.13 -17.75
N GLU A 283 -18.77 25.25 -18.14
CA GLU A 283 -18.86 26.48 -17.33
C GLU A 283 -19.49 26.18 -15.97
N ILE A 284 -18.74 26.49 -14.91
CA ILE A 284 -19.29 26.50 -13.54
C ILE A 284 -20.10 27.78 -13.40
N LYS A 285 -21.42 27.67 -13.43
CA LYS A 285 -22.30 28.75 -12.93
C LYS A 285 -22.26 28.74 -11.42
N SER A 286 -21.70 29.80 -10.86
CA SER A 286 -21.82 30.16 -9.46
C SER A 286 -23.29 30.38 -9.10
N VAL A 287 -23.78 29.64 -8.12
CA VAL A 287 -25.09 29.93 -7.49
C VAL A 287 -24.82 31.04 -6.48
N GLU A 288 -25.26 32.24 -6.82
CA GLU A 288 -25.38 33.38 -5.89
C GLU A 288 -26.44 33.05 -4.83
N GLU A 289 -26.06 33.14 -3.57
CA GLU A 289 -26.99 33.20 -2.44
C GLU A 289 -27.81 34.49 -2.52
N ASN A 290 -29.07 34.36 -2.81
CA ASN A 290 -30.01 35.43 -2.53
C ASN A 290 -30.31 35.48 -1.01
N LYS A 291 -29.74 36.48 -0.34
CA LYS A 291 -30.28 37.02 0.89
C LYS A 291 -31.36 38.03 0.52
N GLU A 292 -32.59 37.75 0.88
CA GLU A 292 -33.61 38.78 1.07
C GLU A 292 -34.32 38.63 2.42
N THR A 293 -34.19 39.73 3.15
CA THR A 293 -35.00 40.29 4.26
C THR A 293 -35.46 39.37 5.39
#